data_23af64d13879439ac1db741def1256fd
#
_entry.id   23af64d13879439ac1db741def1256fd
#
_cell.length_a   1.000
_cell.length_b   1.000
_cell.length_c   1.000
_cell.angle_alpha   90.00
_cell.angle_beta   90.00
_cell.angle_gamma   90.00
#
_symmetry.space_group_name_H-M   'P 1'
#
loop_
_entity.id
_entity.type
_entity.pdbx_description
1 polymer ?
#
loop_
_entity_poly.entity_id
_entity_poly.type
_entity_poly.pdbx_seq_one_letter_code
_entity_poly.pdbx_strand_id
1 'polypeptide(L)'
;MLVSLTTAGCGLFGGEKKSKLPGDRISVLGRDRSIQPDAALADKPVTLPAMVVNPDWPEPGGNPSHTMGNLSLPTQVKKAWEASIGEATARYTKVMSQPVIAGGRVYAMDGGVQVSALDAASGKRFWQVDLKPEGQHGNAFGGGPCLWNNRLFVATGYAEVIALDPNDGKIVWRKNVSSPVHAAPTVDKNRIFVVTVDNELIALSAEDGQRQWSHNGIPETTGLLGNASPAVEGETVVVAYNSGELFALRVENGRAVWSENLATARAADAVSAMADIHGRPVIDRGRVFAVSHSGRMMAIDLRTGSHVWEQDLASSHEPWCAGEFIFLLANDNEVVCLTRDEGKVRWAVNLPKYQNTEKQEDPIQWAGPVLAGNQLIVLSSSGVAMFLSPQSGERAWQTELSDKGFLGPVIADNTLYLLTDDANLSAYR
;
A
#
# COMPACT_ATOMS: atom_id res chain seq x y z
N MET A 1 45.56 20.58 61.14
CA MET A 1 45.62 21.44 59.97
C MET A 1 45.01 20.66 58.80
N LEU A 2 43.69 20.80 58.64
CA LEU A 2 42.95 20.11 57.58
C LEU A 2 42.83 21.06 56.39
N VAL A 3 43.29 20.64 55.22
CA VAL A 3 43.13 21.36 53.97
C VAL A 3 41.92 20.79 53.24
N SER A 4 40.83 21.56 53.10
CA SER A 4 39.67 21.22 52.30
C SER A 4 39.91 21.59 50.82
N LEU A 5 39.96 20.62 49.94
CA LEU A 5 39.91 20.83 48.49
C LEU A 5 38.45 20.97 48.05
N THR A 6 38.06 22.15 47.61
CA THR A 6 36.82 22.40 46.89
C THR A 6 37.03 22.15 45.40
N THR A 7 36.43 21.10 44.88
CA THR A 7 36.36 20.85 43.42
C THR A 7 35.24 21.71 42.82
N ALA A 8 35.59 22.76 42.07
CA ALA A 8 34.68 23.50 41.22
C ALA A 8 34.36 22.68 39.96
N GLY A 9 33.14 22.19 39.86
CA GLY A 9 32.63 21.53 38.66
C GLY A 9 32.30 22.58 37.58
N CYS A 10 33.07 22.58 36.49
CA CYS A 10 32.77 23.37 35.29
C CYS A 10 31.54 22.81 34.60
N GLY A 11 30.47 23.56 34.60
CA GLY A 11 29.30 23.32 33.71
C GLY A 11 29.67 23.71 32.28
N LEU A 12 30.00 22.73 31.45
CA LEU A 12 30.29 22.86 30.03
C LEU A 12 29.37 21.96 29.24
N PHE A 13 28.09 22.33 29.12
CA PHE A 13 27.21 21.90 28.01
C PHE A 13 26.19 22.98 27.72
N GLY A 14 26.68 24.17 27.37
CA GLY A 14 25.92 25.16 26.64
C GLY A 14 26.15 24.90 25.15
N GLY A 15 25.26 24.14 24.47
CA GLY A 15 25.30 24.02 23.04
C GLY A 15 25.13 25.38 22.38
N GLU A 16 26.19 25.91 21.77
CA GLU A 16 26.10 27.11 20.91
C GLU A 16 25.01 26.88 19.87
N LYS A 17 23.97 27.70 19.88
CA LYS A 17 23.05 27.79 18.77
C LYS A 17 23.87 28.24 17.55
N LYS A 18 24.17 27.28 16.67
CA LYS A 18 24.81 27.57 15.36
C LYS A 18 23.96 28.65 14.68
N SER A 19 24.49 29.84 14.50
CA SER A 19 23.82 30.90 13.76
C SER A 19 23.61 30.43 12.33
N LYS A 20 22.36 30.45 11.87
CA LYS A 20 22.06 30.14 10.47
C LYS A 20 22.76 31.20 9.62
N LEU A 21 23.64 30.78 8.71
CA LEU A 21 24.27 31.67 7.74
C LEU A 21 23.16 32.36 6.92
N PRO A 22 23.22 33.68 6.72
CA PRO A 22 22.27 34.40 5.90
C PRO A 22 22.45 34.04 4.43
N GLY A 23 21.35 33.86 3.69
CA GLY A 23 21.32 33.58 2.27
C GLY A 23 20.29 32.51 1.91
N ASP A 24 19.82 32.53 0.68
CA ASP A 24 18.97 31.49 0.12
C ASP A 24 19.78 30.20 -0.02
N ARG A 25 19.28 29.13 0.58
CA ARG A 25 19.93 27.83 0.52
C ARG A 25 19.47 27.11 -0.74
N ILE A 26 20.35 27.01 -1.72
CA ILE A 26 20.17 26.15 -2.88
C ILE A 26 20.59 24.73 -2.47
N SER A 27 19.72 23.74 -2.65
CA SER A 27 20.04 22.34 -2.40
C SER A 27 21.18 21.90 -3.32
N VAL A 28 22.34 21.59 -2.75
CA VAL A 28 23.51 21.11 -3.52
C VAL A 28 23.27 19.71 -4.08
N LEU A 29 22.28 18.98 -3.56
CA LEU A 29 21.99 17.62 -3.97
C LEU A 29 21.11 17.51 -5.22
N GLY A 30 20.76 18.62 -5.86
CA GLY A 30 20.07 18.64 -7.17
C GLY A 30 18.73 17.91 -7.20
N ARG A 31 18.04 17.81 -6.06
CA ARG A 31 16.80 17.01 -5.88
C ARG A 31 15.51 17.81 -5.90
N ASP A 32 15.51 19.06 -6.31
CA ASP A 32 14.28 19.70 -6.77
C ASP A 32 13.95 19.20 -8.19
N ARG A 33 13.90 17.87 -8.36
CA ARG A 33 13.26 17.27 -9.52
C ARG A 33 11.77 17.11 -9.21
N SER A 34 11.07 18.23 -9.08
CA SER A 34 9.62 18.20 -9.22
C SER A 34 9.31 17.57 -10.57
N ILE A 35 8.43 16.59 -10.57
CA ILE A 35 7.99 15.94 -11.80
C ILE A 35 7.35 17.01 -12.67
N GLN A 36 7.89 17.21 -13.88
CA GLN A 36 7.45 18.29 -14.76
C GLN A 36 6.34 17.79 -15.70
N PRO A 37 5.19 18.48 -15.73
CA PRO A 37 4.15 18.21 -16.71
C PRO A 37 4.63 18.41 -18.15
N ASP A 38 4.19 17.53 -19.05
CA ASP A 38 4.43 17.70 -20.48
C ASP A 38 3.55 18.85 -21.01
N ALA A 39 4.19 19.91 -21.54
CA ALA A 39 3.51 21.09 -22.05
C ALA A 39 2.51 20.76 -23.17
N ALA A 40 2.74 19.69 -23.95
CA ALA A 40 1.83 19.25 -25.00
C ALA A 40 0.52 18.68 -24.45
N LEU A 41 0.47 18.36 -23.15
CA LEU A 41 -0.74 17.85 -22.49
C LEU A 41 -1.48 18.91 -21.69
N ALA A 42 -1.03 20.15 -21.65
CA ALA A 42 -1.58 21.20 -20.78
C ALA A 42 -3.11 21.38 -20.93
N ASP A 43 -3.61 21.30 -22.17
CA ASP A 43 -5.05 21.46 -22.46
C ASP A 43 -5.78 20.13 -22.64
N LYS A 44 -5.10 18.98 -22.51
CA LYS A 44 -5.75 17.68 -22.66
C LYS A 44 -6.67 17.40 -21.46
N PRO A 45 -7.98 17.23 -21.63
CA PRO A 45 -8.88 16.91 -20.52
C PRO A 45 -8.59 15.50 -20.00
N VAL A 46 -8.67 15.33 -18.68
CA VAL A 46 -8.61 14.00 -18.05
C VAL A 46 -10.00 13.37 -18.11
N THR A 47 -10.21 12.51 -19.12
CA THR A 47 -11.48 11.78 -19.27
C THR A 47 -11.51 10.58 -18.36
N LEU A 48 -12.45 10.53 -17.44
CA LEU A 48 -12.65 9.41 -16.53
C LEU A 48 -13.66 8.41 -17.14
N PRO A 49 -13.48 7.10 -16.86
CA PRO A 49 -14.53 6.14 -17.14
C PRO A 49 -15.78 6.43 -16.30
N ALA A 50 -16.92 5.92 -16.71
CA ALA A 50 -18.13 6.02 -15.91
C ALA A 50 -17.92 5.41 -14.53
N MET A 51 -18.55 5.98 -13.51
CA MET A 51 -18.52 5.43 -12.16
C MET A 51 -19.18 4.06 -12.12
N VAL A 52 -18.56 3.12 -11.42
CA VAL A 52 -19.06 1.77 -11.23
C VAL A 52 -19.28 1.50 -9.74
N VAL A 53 -20.46 0.99 -9.40
CA VAL A 53 -20.72 0.48 -8.05
C VAL A 53 -20.08 -0.89 -7.95
N ASN A 54 -19.07 -1.03 -7.09
CA ASN A 54 -18.53 -2.32 -6.69
C ASN A 54 -19.19 -2.74 -5.38
N PRO A 55 -19.90 -3.87 -5.31
CA PRO A 55 -20.54 -4.31 -4.08
C PRO A 55 -19.53 -4.77 -3.03
N ASP A 56 -18.39 -5.27 -3.50
CA ASP A 56 -17.39 -5.93 -2.70
C ASP A 56 -15.97 -5.38 -2.97
N TRP A 57 -15.09 -5.56 -1.99
CA TRP A 57 -13.64 -5.34 -2.07
C TRP A 57 -12.95 -6.55 -1.44
N PRO A 58 -12.93 -7.70 -2.11
CA PRO A 58 -12.62 -8.98 -1.47
C PRO A 58 -11.14 -9.22 -1.20
N GLU A 59 -10.25 -8.41 -1.76
CA GLU A 59 -8.79 -8.58 -1.63
C GLU A 59 -8.04 -7.25 -1.78
N PRO A 60 -6.74 -7.20 -1.50
CA PRO A 60 -5.92 -6.01 -1.70
C PRO A 60 -6.03 -5.48 -3.13
N GLY A 61 -6.16 -4.15 -3.29
CA GLY A 61 -6.38 -3.55 -4.61
C GLY A 61 -7.79 -3.78 -5.18
N GLY A 62 -8.68 -4.48 -4.46
CA GLY A 62 -10.11 -4.66 -4.78
C GLY A 62 -10.42 -5.86 -5.68
N ASN A 63 -9.49 -6.30 -6.51
CA ASN A 63 -9.61 -7.50 -7.37
C ASN A 63 -8.22 -8.08 -7.68
N PRO A 64 -8.11 -9.29 -8.25
CA PRO A 64 -6.81 -9.92 -8.50
C PRO A 64 -5.87 -9.13 -9.42
N SER A 65 -6.37 -8.31 -10.33
CA SER A 65 -5.54 -7.48 -11.23
C SER A 65 -5.17 -6.12 -10.65
N HIS A 66 -5.73 -5.75 -9.49
CA HIS A 66 -5.59 -4.47 -8.80
C HIS A 66 -6.12 -3.26 -9.61
N THR A 67 -7.05 -3.50 -10.53
CA THR A 67 -7.64 -2.45 -11.38
C THR A 67 -9.12 -2.26 -11.06
N MET A 68 -9.46 -1.13 -10.44
CA MET A 68 -10.82 -0.81 -10.02
C MET A 68 -11.46 0.36 -10.78
N GLY A 69 -10.67 1.13 -11.52
CA GLY A 69 -11.18 2.23 -12.35
C GLY A 69 -11.75 3.40 -11.54
N ASN A 70 -12.96 3.87 -11.90
CA ASN A 70 -13.64 4.96 -11.22
C ASN A 70 -14.82 4.40 -10.40
N LEU A 71 -14.66 4.39 -9.09
CA LEU A 71 -15.63 3.80 -8.18
C LEU A 71 -16.75 4.78 -7.84
N SER A 72 -17.93 4.25 -7.58
CA SER A 72 -19.06 5.07 -7.15
C SER A 72 -18.91 5.44 -5.66
N LEU A 73 -18.99 6.74 -5.38
CA LEU A 73 -19.01 7.31 -4.04
C LEU A 73 -19.74 8.65 -4.09
N PRO A 74 -20.52 9.06 -3.06
CA PRO A 74 -21.04 10.41 -2.94
C PRO A 74 -19.93 11.47 -2.98
N THR A 75 -20.22 12.64 -3.55
CA THR A 75 -19.24 13.73 -3.68
C THR A 75 -18.75 14.25 -2.32
N GLN A 76 -19.61 14.20 -1.32
CA GLN A 76 -19.27 14.46 0.08
C GLN A 76 -19.77 13.30 0.92
N VAL A 77 -18.92 12.85 1.83
CA VAL A 77 -19.23 11.73 2.72
C VAL A 77 -19.20 12.17 4.18
N LYS A 78 -20.03 11.53 5.01
CA LYS A 78 -20.05 11.73 6.45
C LYS A 78 -19.83 10.41 7.16
N LYS A 79 -19.17 10.48 8.34
CA LYS A 79 -18.97 9.28 9.14
C LYS A 79 -20.32 8.67 9.55
N ALA A 80 -20.54 7.42 9.12
CA ALA A 80 -21.72 6.63 9.43
C ALA A 80 -21.55 5.85 10.73
N TRP A 81 -20.39 5.23 10.91
CA TRP A 81 -20.02 4.50 12.11
C TRP A 81 -18.49 4.39 12.24
N GLU A 82 -18.05 4.05 13.45
CA GLU A 82 -16.67 3.73 13.79
C GLU A 82 -16.66 2.58 14.80
N ALA A 83 -15.72 1.65 14.66
CA ALA A 83 -15.57 0.51 15.54
C ALA A 83 -14.09 0.13 15.69
N SER A 84 -13.66 -0.17 16.91
CA SER A 84 -12.34 -0.74 17.13
C SER A 84 -12.31 -2.20 16.70
N ILE A 85 -11.26 -2.60 15.98
CA ILE A 85 -11.04 -3.99 15.56
C ILE A 85 -10.09 -4.75 16.49
N GLY A 86 -9.39 -4.07 17.41
CA GLY A 86 -8.50 -4.72 18.38
C GLY A 86 -7.25 -3.92 18.71
N GLU A 87 -6.08 -4.53 18.54
CA GLU A 87 -4.79 -3.97 18.95
C GLU A 87 -4.24 -2.99 17.91
N ALA A 88 -3.88 -1.79 18.39
CA ALA A 88 -3.32 -0.71 17.60
C ALA A 88 -1.87 -0.97 17.13
N THR A 89 -1.39 -0.15 16.20
CA THR A 89 0.02 -0.04 15.85
C THR A 89 0.83 0.44 17.07
N ALA A 90 1.85 -0.32 17.43
CA ALA A 90 2.78 -0.01 18.49
C ALA A 90 4.21 -0.41 18.11
N ARG A 91 5.13 -0.41 19.08
CA ARG A 91 6.54 -0.74 18.80
C ARG A 91 6.73 -2.12 18.15
N TYR A 92 5.91 -3.10 18.51
CA TYR A 92 6.03 -4.51 18.09
C TYR A 92 4.76 -5.04 17.44
N THR A 93 3.79 -4.20 17.14
CA THR A 93 2.54 -4.52 16.48
C THR A 93 2.25 -3.51 15.39
N LYS A 94 1.70 -3.95 14.25
CA LYS A 94 1.42 -3.07 13.12
C LYS A 94 0.11 -3.46 12.44
N VAL A 95 -0.75 -2.49 12.24
CA VAL A 95 -1.90 -2.61 11.34
C VAL A 95 -1.35 -2.41 9.91
N MET A 96 -1.30 -3.46 9.11
CA MET A 96 -0.57 -3.45 7.83
C MET A 96 -1.43 -3.73 6.61
N SER A 97 -2.63 -4.25 6.79
CA SER A 97 -3.48 -4.62 5.67
C SER A 97 -4.77 -3.81 5.62
N GLN A 98 -5.19 -3.49 4.40
CA GLN A 98 -6.52 -2.96 4.16
C GLN A 98 -7.59 -3.95 4.63
N PRO A 99 -8.77 -3.48 5.08
CA PRO A 99 -9.91 -4.34 5.30
C PRO A 99 -10.41 -4.90 3.97
N VAL A 100 -11.04 -6.07 4.00
CA VAL A 100 -11.76 -6.62 2.85
C VAL A 100 -13.25 -6.61 3.13
N ILE A 101 -14.04 -6.31 2.11
CA ILE A 101 -15.49 -6.18 2.19
C ILE A 101 -16.13 -7.14 1.21
N ALA A 102 -17.03 -7.96 1.68
CA ALA A 102 -17.86 -8.78 0.81
C ALA A 102 -19.13 -9.27 1.53
N GLY A 103 -20.21 -9.37 0.77
CA GLY A 103 -21.49 -9.90 1.26
C GLY A 103 -22.06 -9.09 2.44
N GLY A 104 -21.85 -7.78 2.49
CA GLY A 104 -22.30 -6.91 3.58
C GLY A 104 -21.50 -7.04 4.88
N ARG A 105 -20.32 -7.66 4.83
CA ARG A 105 -19.40 -7.79 5.98
C ARG A 105 -18.05 -7.14 5.67
N VAL A 106 -17.42 -6.62 6.72
CA VAL A 106 -16.04 -6.12 6.68
C VAL A 106 -15.18 -7.06 7.51
N TYR A 107 -14.08 -7.54 6.92
CA TYR A 107 -13.09 -8.35 7.62
C TYR A 107 -11.81 -7.53 7.73
N ALA A 108 -11.29 -7.39 8.93
CA ALA A 108 -10.10 -6.61 9.19
C ALA A 108 -9.20 -7.34 10.20
N MET A 109 -7.88 -7.21 10.01
CA MET A 109 -6.87 -7.74 10.90
C MET A 109 -6.21 -6.60 11.65
N ASP A 110 -6.09 -6.73 12.96
CA ASP A 110 -5.45 -5.75 13.85
C ASP A 110 -3.92 -5.94 13.94
N GLY A 111 -3.25 -5.11 14.74
CA GLY A 111 -1.81 -5.18 14.97
C GLY A 111 -1.33 -6.43 15.71
N GLY A 112 -2.21 -7.11 16.43
CA GLY A 112 -1.96 -8.34 17.20
C GLY A 112 -2.30 -9.63 16.44
N VAL A 113 -2.64 -9.53 15.15
CA VAL A 113 -3.05 -10.67 14.28
C VAL A 113 -4.39 -11.28 14.69
N GLN A 114 -5.26 -10.48 15.30
CA GLN A 114 -6.66 -10.86 15.49
C GLN A 114 -7.47 -10.42 14.25
N VAL A 115 -8.35 -11.29 13.78
CA VAL A 115 -9.26 -10.99 12.68
C VAL A 115 -10.66 -10.80 13.21
N SER A 116 -11.27 -9.69 12.83
CA SER A 116 -12.66 -9.36 13.17
C SER A 116 -13.54 -9.35 11.93
N ALA A 117 -14.76 -9.84 12.05
CA ALA A 117 -15.83 -9.60 11.08
C ALA A 117 -16.86 -8.64 11.66
N LEU A 118 -17.17 -7.59 10.91
CA LEU A 118 -18.15 -6.58 11.30
C LEU A 118 -19.25 -6.46 10.23
N ASP A 119 -20.41 -6.03 10.67
CA ASP A 119 -21.52 -5.65 9.78
C ASP A 119 -21.14 -4.35 9.03
N ALA A 120 -21.16 -4.38 7.71
CA ALA A 120 -20.78 -3.23 6.88
C ALA A 120 -21.73 -2.05 7.04
N ALA A 121 -22.99 -2.28 7.44
CA ALA A 121 -23.97 -1.23 7.60
C ALA A 121 -23.85 -0.49 8.93
N SER A 122 -23.47 -1.17 10.01
CA SER A 122 -23.53 -0.65 11.40
C SER A 122 -22.20 -0.67 12.16
N GLY A 123 -21.17 -1.38 11.66
CA GLY A 123 -19.92 -1.59 12.38
C GLY A 123 -20.02 -2.59 13.55
N LYS A 124 -21.19 -3.23 13.73
CA LYS A 124 -21.38 -4.22 14.81
C LYS A 124 -20.54 -5.46 14.54
N ARG A 125 -19.72 -5.87 15.53
CA ARG A 125 -18.90 -7.08 15.43
C ARG A 125 -19.75 -8.34 15.48
N PHE A 126 -19.56 -9.23 14.51
CA PHE A 126 -20.15 -10.57 14.48
C PHE A 126 -19.28 -11.56 15.27
N TRP A 127 -17.97 -11.57 14.96
CA TRP A 127 -16.99 -12.43 15.61
C TRP A 127 -15.60 -11.80 15.57
N GLN A 128 -14.70 -12.31 16.40
CA GLN A 128 -13.28 -12.01 16.42
C GLN A 128 -12.52 -13.29 16.78
N VAL A 129 -11.40 -13.53 16.12
CA VAL A 129 -10.55 -14.70 16.33
C VAL A 129 -9.08 -14.27 16.41
N ASP A 130 -8.38 -14.81 17.40
CA ASP A 130 -6.93 -14.66 17.53
C ASP A 130 -6.25 -15.74 16.68
N LEU A 131 -5.37 -15.33 15.77
CA LEU A 131 -4.64 -16.23 14.88
C LEU A 131 -3.20 -16.45 15.32
N LYS A 132 -2.79 -15.88 16.44
CA LYS A 132 -1.45 -16.11 17.00
C LYS A 132 -1.25 -17.59 17.30
N PRO A 133 -0.12 -18.20 16.85
CA PRO A 133 0.13 -19.62 17.11
C PRO A 133 0.29 -19.90 18.61
N GLU A 134 -0.18 -21.07 19.07
CA GLU A 134 -0.02 -21.49 20.47
C GLU A 134 1.44 -21.48 20.89
N GLY A 135 1.74 -20.98 22.09
CA GLY A 135 3.09 -20.94 22.65
C GLY A 135 3.98 -19.83 22.08
N GLN A 136 3.52 -19.02 21.15
CA GLN A 136 4.25 -17.85 20.67
C GLN A 136 4.13 -16.69 21.66
N HIS A 137 5.28 -16.24 22.20
CA HIS A 137 5.34 -15.12 23.15
C HIS A 137 5.77 -13.79 22.48
N GLY A 138 6.38 -13.84 21.29
CA GLY A 138 6.73 -12.67 20.49
C GLY A 138 5.58 -12.20 19.62
N ASN A 139 5.61 -10.93 19.22
CA ASN A 139 4.69 -10.38 18.22
C ASN A 139 5.34 -10.46 16.85
N ALA A 140 4.58 -10.87 15.85
CA ALA A 140 4.93 -10.78 14.44
C ALA A 140 3.79 -10.02 13.75
N PHE A 141 4.15 -9.10 12.90
CA PHE A 141 3.21 -8.29 12.16
C PHE A 141 3.33 -8.57 10.67
N GLY A 142 2.29 -8.23 9.93
CA GLY A 142 2.25 -8.41 8.49
C GLY A 142 1.15 -9.37 8.04
N GLY A 143 1.03 -9.49 6.71
CA GLY A 143 -0.04 -10.25 6.10
C GLY A 143 -1.35 -9.47 5.99
N GLY A 144 -2.45 -10.18 5.99
CA GLY A 144 -3.78 -9.62 5.91
C GLY A 144 -4.81 -10.59 5.34
N PRO A 145 -6.09 -10.20 5.35
CA PRO A 145 -7.19 -11.00 4.85
C PRO A 145 -7.37 -10.87 3.32
N CYS A 146 -7.93 -11.92 2.73
CA CYS A 146 -8.46 -11.97 1.38
C CYS A 146 -9.67 -12.91 1.38
N LEU A 147 -10.77 -12.55 0.72
CA LEU A 147 -11.96 -13.38 0.63
C LEU A 147 -12.15 -13.91 -0.80
N TRP A 148 -12.30 -15.21 -0.94
CA TRP A 148 -12.61 -15.83 -2.21
C TRP A 148 -13.53 -17.04 -2.01
N ASN A 149 -14.55 -17.15 -2.84
CA ASN A 149 -15.48 -18.28 -2.86
C ASN A 149 -16.00 -18.67 -1.47
N ASN A 150 -16.50 -17.70 -0.70
CA ASN A 150 -17.00 -17.88 0.67
C ASN A 150 -15.97 -18.53 1.62
N ARG A 151 -14.68 -18.20 1.45
CA ARG A 151 -13.59 -18.59 2.34
C ARG A 151 -12.71 -17.39 2.61
N LEU A 152 -12.42 -17.10 3.87
CA LEU A 152 -11.51 -16.04 4.25
C LEU A 152 -10.11 -16.62 4.44
N PHE A 153 -9.16 -16.16 3.64
CA PHE A 153 -7.76 -16.52 3.76
C PHE A 153 -6.99 -15.40 4.44
N VAL A 154 -6.10 -15.75 5.37
CA VAL A 154 -5.28 -14.80 6.10
C VAL A 154 -3.84 -15.25 6.06
N ALA A 155 -2.96 -14.40 5.54
CA ALA A 155 -1.52 -14.56 5.67
C ALA A 155 -1.03 -13.83 6.92
N THR A 156 0.01 -14.34 7.57
CA THR A 156 0.51 -13.76 8.83
C THR A 156 2.03 -13.62 8.86
N GLY A 157 2.52 -12.70 9.70
CA GLY A 157 3.93 -12.56 10.00
C GLY A 157 4.53 -13.76 10.77
N TYR A 158 3.71 -14.73 11.18
CA TYR A 158 4.16 -15.99 11.80
C TYR A 158 4.48 -17.09 10.77
N ALA A 159 4.68 -16.72 9.51
CA ALA A 159 4.91 -17.66 8.41
C ALA A 159 3.77 -18.67 8.23
N GLU A 160 2.53 -18.22 8.31
CA GLU A 160 1.36 -19.07 8.14
C GLU A 160 0.36 -18.45 7.16
N VAL A 161 -0.33 -19.32 6.45
CA VAL A 161 -1.56 -19.04 5.72
C VAL A 161 -2.69 -19.85 6.33
N ILE A 162 -3.80 -19.19 6.64
CA ILE A 162 -4.90 -19.75 7.40
C ILE A 162 -6.19 -19.53 6.62
N ALA A 163 -7.02 -20.55 6.50
CA ALA A 163 -8.37 -20.44 5.94
C ALA A 163 -9.40 -20.48 7.07
N LEU A 164 -10.31 -19.51 7.05
CA LEU A 164 -11.39 -19.36 8.01
C LEU A 164 -12.75 -19.49 7.32
N ASP A 165 -13.73 -19.95 8.06
CA ASP A 165 -15.13 -19.77 7.70
C ASP A 165 -15.51 -18.29 7.94
N PRO A 166 -15.94 -17.54 6.92
CA PRO A 166 -16.26 -16.12 7.07
C PRO A 166 -17.51 -15.86 7.94
N ASN A 167 -18.31 -16.89 8.22
CA ASN A 167 -19.53 -16.73 9.01
C ASN A 167 -19.29 -16.69 10.51
N ASP A 168 -18.34 -17.49 11.02
CA ASP A 168 -18.09 -17.64 12.45
C ASP A 168 -16.61 -17.56 12.86
N GLY A 169 -15.69 -17.37 11.89
CA GLY A 169 -14.26 -17.25 12.13
C GLY A 169 -13.54 -18.55 12.47
N LYS A 170 -14.21 -19.71 12.36
CA LYS A 170 -13.56 -21.00 12.63
C LYS A 170 -12.47 -21.32 11.64
N ILE A 171 -11.34 -21.80 12.13
CA ILE A 171 -10.22 -22.24 11.32
C ILE A 171 -10.61 -23.54 10.58
N VAL A 172 -10.54 -23.49 9.25
CA VAL A 172 -10.80 -24.64 8.38
C VAL A 172 -9.50 -25.41 8.17
N TRP A 173 -8.43 -24.69 7.87
CA TRP A 173 -7.07 -25.23 7.81
C TRP A 173 -6.04 -24.14 8.12
N ARG A 174 -4.86 -24.56 8.55
CA ARG A 174 -3.69 -23.72 8.82
C ARG A 174 -2.46 -24.40 8.21
N LYS A 175 -1.63 -23.64 7.49
CA LYS A 175 -0.43 -24.12 6.81
C LYS A 175 0.75 -23.19 7.05
N ASN A 176 1.88 -23.79 7.38
CA ASN A 176 3.14 -23.06 7.48
C ASN A 176 3.71 -22.84 6.08
N VAL A 177 4.30 -21.69 5.88
CA VAL A 177 5.11 -21.32 4.72
C VAL A 177 6.57 -21.14 5.14
N SER A 178 7.47 -20.91 4.17
CA SER A 178 8.91 -20.90 4.38
C SER A 178 9.40 -19.79 5.30
N SER A 179 8.76 -18.61 5.24
CA SER A 179 9.14 -17.45 6.06
C SER A 179 7.97 -16.47 6.21
N PRO A 180 8.07 -15.44 7.08
CA PRO A 180 6.99 -14.48 7.34
C PRO A 180 6.40 -13.87 6.07
N VAL A 181 5.10 -13.61 6.10
CA VAL A 181 4.37 -12.95 5.01
C VAL A 181 3.93 -11.57 5.48
N HIS A 182 4.33 -10.51 4.76
CA HIS A 182 4.02 -9.13 5.12
C HIS A 182 2.97 -8.47 4.21
N ALA A 183 2.49 -9.17 3.19
CA ALA A 183 1.39 -8.73 2.34
C ALA A 183 0.18 -9.65 2.50
N ALA A 184 -1.01 -9.12 2.27
CA ALA A 184 -2.19 -9.96 2.18
C ALA A 184 -2.12 -10.84 0.91
N PRO A 185 -2.70 -12.05 0.93
CA PRO A 185 -2.70 -12.93 -0.23
C PRO A 185 -3.58 -12.40 -1.36
N THR A 186 -3.26 -12.78 -2.60
CA THR A 186 -4.15 -12.67 -3.75
C THR A 186 -4.69 -14.05 -4.08
N VAL A 187 -5.98 -14.16 -4.40
CA VAL A 187 -6.59 -15.45 -4.69
C VAL A 187 -7.33 -15.42 -6.02
N ASP A 188 -6.96 -16.32 -6.94
CA ASP A 188 -7.68 -16.51 -8.20
C ASP A 188 -7.71 -18.00 -8.58
N LYS A 189 -8.81 -18.46 -9.17
CA LYS A 189 -8.96 -19.80 -9.73
C LYS A 189 -8.52 -20.93 -8.79
N ASN A 190 -8.96 -20.90 -7.54
CA ASN A 190 -8.62 -21.88 -6.51
C ASN A 190 -7.13 -21.92 -6.12
N ARG A 191 -6.37 -20.85 -6.38
CA ARG A 191 -4.98 -20.69 -5.95
C ARG A 191 -4.80 -19.45 -5.10
N ILE A 192 -4.04 -19.60 -4.01
CA ILE A 192 -3.62 -18.54 -3.12
C ILE A 192 -2.18 -18.23 -3.46
N PHE A 193 -1.88 -16.96 -3.72
CA PHE A 193 -0.54 -16.45 -3.95
C PHE A 193 -0.08 -15.59 -2.79
N VAL A 194 1.02 -15.98 -2.16
CA VAL A 194 1.64 -15.22 -1.07
C VAL A 194 3.12 -14.99 -1.36
N VAL A 195 3.61 -13.79 -1.02
CA VAL A 195 5.01 -13.41 -1.12
C VAL A 195 5.60 -13.35 0.27
N THR A 196 6.67 -14.10 0.52
CA THR A 196 7.38 -14.08 1.79
C THR A 196 8.43 -12.96 1.82
N VAL A 197 8.91 -12.63 3.01
CA VAL A 197 9.97 -11.62 3.21
C VAL A 197 11.29 -12.00 2.54
N ASP A 198 11.52 -13.29 2.26
CA ASP A 198 12.71 -13.78 1.58
C ASP A 198 12.56 -13.83 0.04
N ASN A 199 11.60 -13.08 -0.51
CA ASN A 199 11.32 -13.05 -1.95
C ASN A 199 10.93 -14.42 -2.55
N GLU A 200 10.19 -15.24 -1.81
CA GLU A 200 9.56 -16.44 -2.36
C GLU A 200 8.08 -16.18 -2.63
N LEU A 201 7.63 -16.34 -3.87
CA LEU A 201 6.22 -16.47 -4.21
C LEU A 201 5.81 -17.91 -4.05
N ILE A 202 4.79 -18.17 -3.25
CA ILE A 202 4.24 -19.52 -3.04
C ILE A 202 2.81 -19.57 -3.54
N ALA A 203 2.49 -20.57 -4.34
CA ALA A 203 1.13 -20.89 -4.73
C ALA A 203 0.60 -22.08 -3.92
N LEU A 204 -0.50 -21.85 -3.22
CA LEU A 204 -1.20 -22.85 -2.43
C LEU A 204 -2.57 -23.15 -3.03
N SER A 205 -3.07 -24.37 -2.79
CA SER A 205 -4.47 -24.71 -3.07
C SER A 205 -5.40 -23.98 -2.10
N ALA A 206 -6.43 -23.30 -2.59
CA ALA A 206 -7.41 -22.66 -1.75
C ALA A 206 -8.31 -23.67 -1.00
N GLU A 207 -8.40 -24.92 -1.47
CA GLU A 207 -9.21 -25.96 -0.87
C GLU A 207 -8.61 -26.47 0.45
N ASP A 208 -7.32 -26.82 0.43
CA ASP A 208 -6.64 -27.53 1.53
C ASP A 208 -5.30 -26.91 1.97
N GLY A 209 -4.87 -25.81 1.33
CA GLY A 209 -3.62 -25.12 1.63
C GLY A 209 -2.35 -25.88 1.19
N GLN A 210 -2.46 -26.93 0.38
CA GLN A 210 -1.28 -27.66 -0.11
C GLN A 210 -0.49 -26.80 -1.08
N ARG A 211 0.85 -26.78 -0.91
CA ARG A 211 1.76 -26.09 -1.82
C ARG A 211 1.74 -26.76 -3.18
N GLN A 212 1.45 -25.98 -4.21
CA GLN A 212 1.43 -26.44 -5.60
C GLN A 212 2.77 -26.18 -6.28
N TRP A 213 3.30 -24.98 -6.14
CA TRP A 213 4.60 -24.58 -6.66
C TRP A 213 5.12 -23.32 -5.93
N SER A 214 6.35 -22.97 -6.19
CA SER A 214 6.91 -21.68 -5.76
C SER A 214 7.94 -21.15 -6.75
N HIS A 215 8.24 -19.86 -6.65
CA HIS A 215 9.26 -19.14 -7.40
C HIS A 215 10.05 -18.25 -6.46
N ASN A 216 11.38 -18.23 -6.61
CA ASN A 216 12.26 -17.43 -5.78
C ASN A 216 12.83 -16.27 -6.59
N GLY A 217 12.75 -15.06 -6.07
CA GLY A 217 13.56 -13.91 -6.46
C GLY A 217 14.90 -13.88 -5.75
N ILE A 218 15.68 -12.84 -5.98
CA ILE A 218 16.95 -12.60 -5.27
C ILE A 218 16.63 -12.21 -3.81
N PRO A 219 17.15 -12.92 -2.82
CA PRO A 219 16.92 -12.58 -1.42
C PRO A 219 17.65 -11.28 -1.06
N GLU A 220 16.96 -10.38 -0.37
CA GLU A 220 17.49 -9.14 0.15
C GLU A 220 17.47 -9.14 1.70
N THR A 221 18.51 -8.58 2.30
CA THR A 221 18.61 -8.50 3.77
C THR A 221 17.94 -7.26 4.34
N THR A 222 17.63 -6.29 3.50
CA THR A 222 17.01 -5.01 3.88
C THR A 222 15.91 -4.66 2.88
N GLY A 223 14.74 -4.30 3.37
CA GLY A 223 13.61 -3.85 2.55
C GLY A 223 12.71 -2.91 3.33
N LEU A 224 11.76 -2.32 2.67
CA LEU A 224 10.68 -1.57 3.31
C LEU A 224 9.80 -2.54 4.10
N LEU A 225 9.13 -2.04 5.13
CA LEU A 225 8.20 -2.85 5.90
C LEU A 225 6.90 -3.05 5.11
N GLY A 226 6.61 -4.28 4.76
CA GLY A 226 5.51 -4.69 3.90
C GLY A 226 6.03 -5.41 2.66
N ASN A 227 5.14 -5.86 1.81
CA ASN A 227 5.44 -6.45 0.51
C ASN A 227 4.28 -6.14 -0.45
N ALA A 228 4.53 -6.21 -1.73
CA ALA A 228 3.48 -6.10 -2.74
C ALA A 228 2.69 -7.42 -2.86
N SER A 229 1.36 -7.37 -2.73
CA SER A 229 0.51 -8.50 -3.12
C SER A 229 0.65 -8.75 -4.62
N PRO A 230 0.75 -10.00 -5.09
CA PRO A 230 0.85 -10.30 -6.52
C PRO A 230 -0.42 -9.93 -7.28
N ALA A 231 -0.29 -9.50 -8.54
CA ALA A 231 -1.45 -9.28 -9.41
C ALA A 231 -1.69 -10.51 -10.29
N VAL A 232 -2.95 -10.83 -10.55
CA VAL A 232 -3.33 -11.99 -11.38
C VAL A 232 -4.32 -11.57 -12.47
N GLU A 233 -4.03 -11.93 -13.71
CA GLU A 233 -4.99 -11.83 -14.82
C GLU A 233 -4.86 -13.03 -15.75
N GLY A 234 -5.98 -13.70 -15.99
CA GLY A 234 -6.03 -14.86 -16.86
C GLY A 234 -5.16 -16.02 -16.36
N GLU A 235 -4.08 -16.35 -17.07
CA GLU A 235 -3.15 -17.44 -16.72
C GLU A 235 -1.79 -16.90 -16.22
N THR A 236 -1.71 -15.61 -15.95
CA THR A 236 -0.47 -14.95 -15.56
C THR A 236 -0.60 -14.35 -14.15
N VAL A 237 0.36 -14.66 -13.29
CA VAL A 237 0.58 -13.96 -12.02
C VAL A 237 1.82 -13.06 -12.17
N VAL A 238 1.68 -11.81 -11.79
CA VAL A 238 2.77 -10.83 -11.76
C VAL A 238 3.17 -10.61 -10.32
N VAL A 239 4.43 -10.92 -10.00
CA VAL A 239 5.00 -10.76 -8.67
C VAL A 239 6.13 -9.74 -8.68
N ALA A 240 6.12 -8.86 -7.69
CA ALA A 240 7.17 -7.90 -7.43
C ALA A 240 7.94 -8.29 -6.15
N TYR A 241 9.26 -8.11 -6.19
CA TYR A 241 10.14 -8.43 -5.08
C TYR A 241 10.86 -7.18 -4.54
N ASN A 242 11.32 -7.26 -3.31
CA ASN A 242 12.08 -6.17 -2.67
C ASN A 242 13.49 -6.00 -3.26
N SER A 243 13.96 -6.94 -4.07
CA SER A 243 15.17 -6.83 -4.91
C SER A 243 15.01 -5.93 -6.15
N GLY A 244 13.77 -5.45 -6.40
CA GLY A 244 13.44 -4.69 -7.62
C GLY A 244 13.11 -5.56 -8.83
N GLU A 245 13.10 -6.87 -8.65
CA GLU A 245 12.71 -7.81 -9.71
C GLU A 245 11.18 -7.86 -9.84
N LEU A 246 10.71 -7.91 -11.07
CA LEU A 246 9.32 -8.10 -11.45
C LEU A 246 9.22 -9.31 -12.38
N PHE A 247 8.45 -10.31 -12.02
CA PHE A 247 8.25 -11.51 -12.83
C PHE A 247 6.79 -11.67 -13.25
N ALA A 248 6.57 -12.09 -14.48
CA ALA A 248 5.32 -12.70 -14.90
C ALA A 248 5.49 -14.21 -14.96
N LEU A 249 4.67 -14.93 -14.23
CA LEU A 249 4.74 -16.37 -14.10
C LEU A 249 3.41 -17.01 -14.54
N ARG A 250 3.45 -18.25 -15.01
CA ARG A 250 2.23 -19.01 -15.27
C ARG A 250 1.56 -19.41 -13.97
N VAL A 251 0.29 -19.08 -13.84
CA VAL A 251 -0.57 -19.44 -12.68
C VAL A 251 -0.54 -20.95 -12.39
N GLU A 252 -0.49 -21.77 -13.43
CA GLU A 252 -0.57 -23.23 -13.31
C GLU A 252 0.65 -23.84 -12.59
N ASN A 253 1.86 -23.37 -12.90
CA ASN A 253 3.09 -24.09 -12.54
C ASN A 253 4.28 -23.20 -12.14
N GLY A 254 4.11 -21.87 -12.06
CA GLY A 254 5.14 -20.91 -11.63
C GLY A 254 6.28 -20.70 -12.64
N ARG A 255 6.16 -21.21 -13.88
CA ARG A 255 7.20 -21.00 -14.90
C ARG A 255 7.21 -19.55 -15.36
N ALA A 256 8.39 -18.93 -15.37
CA ALA A 256 8.56 -17.56 -15.83
C ALA A 256 8.21 -17.42 -17.32
N VAL A 257 7.39 -16.43 -17.63
CA VAL A 257 7.07 -15.97 -18.98
C VAL A 257 8.05 -14.89 -19.39
N TRP A 258 8.26 -13.92 -18.51
CA TRP A 258 9.23 -12.85 -18.65
C TRP A 258 9.64 -12.31 -17.25
N SER A 259 10.73 -11.58 -17.22
CA SER A 259 11.19 -10.87 -16.02
C SER A 259 11.79 -9.53 -16.39
N GLU A 260 11.67 -8.56 -15.48
CA GLU A 260 12.22 -7.21 -15.56
C GLU A 260 12.86 -6.82 -14.22
N ASN A 261 13.68 -5.77 -14.26
CA ASN A 261 14.30 -5.22 -13.07
C ASN A 261 14.11 -3.70 -13.03
N LEU A 262 13.43 -3.22 -11.98
CA LEU A 262 13.14 -1.81 -11.77
C LEU A 262 14.16 -1.12 -10.83
N ALA A 263 15.24 -1.80 -10.44
CA ALA A 263 16.31 -1.19 -9.66
C ALA A 263 17.01 -0.07 -10.45
N THR A 264 17.31 1.03 -9.78
CA THR A 264 18.07 2.13 -10.39
C THR A 264 19.41 2.33 -9.66
N ALA A 265 20.48 2.54 -10.41
CA ALA A 265 21.83 2.79 -9.87
C ALA A 265 22.03 4.23 -9.35
N ARG A 266 21.01 5.09 -9.40
CA ARG A 266 21.12 6.55 -9.17
C ARG A 266 20.75 6.99 -7.76
N ALA A 267 20.93 6.17 -6.76
CA ALA A 267 20.56 6.53 -5.40
C ALA A 267 21.58 7.48 -4.75
N ALA A 268 21.08 8.53 -4.11
CA ALA A 268 21.92 9.51 -3.41
C ALA A 268 22.11 9.15 -1.92
N ASP A 269 21.31 8.25 -1.37
CA ASP A 269 21.40 7.73 0.00
C ASP A 269 20.95 6.26 0.06
N ALA A 270 21.23 5.60 1.21
CA ALA A 270 20.96 4.18 1.38
C ALA A 270 19.45 3.83 1.29
N VAL A 271 18.54 4.72 1.67
CA VAL A 271 17.10 4.46 1.62
C VAL A 271 16.59 4.57 0.19
N SER A 272 16.98 5.61 -0.55
CA SER A 272 16.62 5.75 -1.97
C SER A 272 17.34 4.75 -2.87
N ALA A 273 18.34 4.01 -2.35
CA ALA A 273 19.01 2.92 -3.04
C ALA A 273 18.23 1.60 -2.98
N MET A 274 17.23 1.49 -2.08
CA MET A 274 16.41 0.28 -2.00
C MET A 274 15.62 0.10 -3.29
N ALA A 275 15.89 -0.97 -4.00
CA ALA A 275 15.25 -1.31 -5.27
C ALA A 275 13.79 -1.75 -5.12
N ASP A 276 13.30 -1.86 -3.90
CA ASP A 276 12.02 -2.42 -3.48
C ASP A 276 10.85 -1.95 -4.35
N ILE A 277 10.12 -2.90 -4.92
CA ILE A 277 8.83 -2.66 -5.55
C ILE A 277 7.77 -2.91 -4.49
N HIS A 278 7.50 -1.88 -3.68
CA HIS A 278 6.60 -1.96 -2.55
C HIS A 278 5.13 -1.78 -2.94
N GLY A 279 4.87 -0.91 -3.91
CA GLY A 279 3.54 -0.75 -4.51
C GLY A 279 3.13 -1.99 -5.30
N ARG A 280 1.89 -2.44 -5.13
CA ARG A 280 1.37 -3.58 -5.87
C ARG A 280 1.47 -3.34 -7.38
N PRO A 281 1.92 -4.32 -8.18
CA PRO A 281 1.80 -4.24 -9.63
C PRO A 281 0.33 -4.23 -10.03
N VAL A 282 -0.01 -3.47 -11.07
CA VAL A 282 -1.39 -3.36 -11.56
C VAL A 282 -1.45 -3.90 -12.99
N ILE A 283 -2.41 -4.77 -13.26
CA ILE A 283 -2.66 -5.27 -14.61
C ILE A 283 -3.92 -4.60 -15.14
N ASP A 284 -3.79 -3.82 -16.23
CA ASP A 284 -4.92 -3.15 -16.88
C ASP A 284 -4.83 -3.27 -18.40
N ARG A 285 -5.87 -3.84 -19.01
CA ARG A 285 -6.01 -3.98 -20.47
C ARG A 285 -4.74 -4.50 -21.14
N GLY A 286 -4.18 -5.62 -20.62
CA GLY A 286 -3.02 -6.32 -21.18
C GLY A 286 -1.68 -5.64 -20.94
N ARG A 287 -1.59 -4.66 -20.03
CA ARG A 287 -0.35 -4.02 -19.58
C ARG A 287 -0.15 -4.19 -18.09
N VAL A 288 1.09 -4.34 -17.68
CA VAL A 288 1.53 -4.30 -16.28
C VAL A 288 2.11 -2.93 -15.99
N PHE A 289 1.67 -2.31 -14.92
CA PHE A 289 2.23 -1.07 -14.39
C PHE A 289 2.87 -1.38 -13.05
N ALA A 290 4.16 -1.08 -12.92
CA ALA A 290 4.91 -1.26 -11.68
C ALA A 290 5.84 -0.07 -11.44
N VAL A 291 6.10 0.23 -10.18
CA VAL A 291 6.95 1.34 -9.77
C VAL A 291 7.86 0.91 -8.63
N SER A 292 9.14 1.24 -8.69
CA SER A 292 10.09 0.98 -7.62
C SER A 292 10.26 2.20 -6.71
N HIS A 293 10.61 1.92 -5.46
CA HIS A 293 11.00 2.94 -4.50
C HIS A 293 12.26 3.71 -4.94
N SER A 294 13.15 3.04 -5.68
CA SER A 294 14.41 3.62 -6.18
C SER A 294 14.25 4.60 -7.34
N GLY A 295 13.06 4.68 -7.98
CA GLY A 295 12.78 5.74 -8.94
C GLY A 295 12.54 5.31 -10.38
N ARG A 296 12.00 4.14 -10.61
CA ARG A 296 11.62 3.68 -11.95
C ARG A 296 10.18 3.21 -11.97
N MET A 297 9.37 3.80 -12.83
CA MET A 297 8.03 3.31 -13.19
C MET A 297 8.04 2.77 -14.61
N MET A 298 7.42 1.62 -14.83
CA MET A 298 7.36 0.98 -16.14
C MET A 298 5.95 0.56 -16.51
N ALA A 299 5.63 0.65 -17.80
CA ALA A 299 4.53 -0.08 -18.42
C ALA A 299 5.10 -1.17 -19.32
N ILE A 300 4.61 -2.39 -19.13
CA ILE A 300 5.12 -3.59 -19.77
C ILE A 300 3.95 -4.34 -20.42
N ASP A 301 4.12 -4.87 -21.63
CA ASP A 301 3.11 -5.75 -22.23
C ASP A 301 3.02 -7.06 -21.43
N LEU A 302 1.84 -7.37 -20.91
CA LEU A 302 1.61 -8.52 -20.01
C LEU A 302 2.03 -9.85 -20.66
N ARG A 303 1.79 -10.03 -21.95
CA ARG A 303 2.00 -11.28 -22.65
C ARG A 303 3.46 -11.50 -23.05
N THR A 304 4.15 -10.42 -23.48
CA THR A 304 5.49 -10.52 -24.09
C THR A 304 6.63 -10.05 -23.18
N GLY A 305 6.33 -9.26 -22.16
CA GLY A 305 7.36 -8.57 -21.36
C GLY A 305 7.99 -7.36 -22.07
N SER A 306 7.48 -6.98 -23.24
CA SER A 306 8.05 -5.84 -23.97
C SER A 306 7.78 -4.52 -23.26
N HIS A 307 8.79 -3.69 -23.12
CA HIS A 307 8.64 -2.34 -22.58
C HIS A 307 7.75 -1.49 -23.47
N VAL A 308 6.72 -0.88 -22.89
CA VAL A 308 5.85 0.09 -23.58
C VAL A 308 6.38 1.50 -23.36
N TRP A 309 6.65 1.86 -22.11
CA TRP A 309 7.28 3.11 -21.70
C TRP A 309 7.92 2.98 -20.31
N GLU A 310 8.78 3.92 -19.98
CA GLU A 310 9.48 4.06 -18.71
C GLU A 310 9.47 5.52 -18.28
N GLN A 311 9.37 5.78 -16.97
CA GLN A 311 9.48 7.10 -16.35
C GLN A 311 10.40 7.08 -15.13
N ASP A 312 11.21 8.12 -14.98
CA ASP A 312 11.99 8.38 -13.77
C ASP A 312 11.05 8.88 -12.66
N LEU A 313 10.42 7.95 -11.94
CA LEU A 313 9.44 8.23 -10.91
C LEU A 313 9.55 7.21 -9.78
N ALA A 314 9.73 7.70 -8.54
CA ALA A 314 9.85 6.87 -7.34
C ALA A 314 8.53 6.81 -6.57
N SER A 315 8.08 5.61 -6.24
CA SER A 315 6.91 5.44 -5.39
C SER A 315 6.95 4.12 -4.61
N SER A 316 6.37 4.15 -3.41
CA SER A 316 6.05 2.96 -2.62
C SER A 316 4.55 2.62 -2.67
N HIS A 317 3.78 3.33 -3.50
CA HIS A 317 2.34 3.15 -3.65
C HIS A 317 2.00 2.48 -4.97
N GLU A 318 0.82 1.85 -5.01
CA GLU A 318 0.32 1.26 -6.25
C GLU A 318 -0.17 2.33 -7.24
N PRO A 319 0.05 2.14 -8.54
CA PRO A 319 -0.56 2.99 -9.55
C PRO A 319 -2.08 2.76 -9.63
N TRP A 320 -2.87 3.83 -9.70
CA TRP A 320 -4.31 3.73 -9.89
C TRP A 320 -4.68 3.99 -11.34
N CYS A 321 -5.08 2.95 -12.08
CA CYS A 321 -5.47 3.03 -13.48
C CYS A 321 -6.94 3.39 -13.63
N ALA A 322 -7.25 4.42 -14.42
CA ALA A 322 -8.63 4.81 -14.75
C ALA A 322 -8.73 5.38 -16.18
N GLY A 323 -9.31 4.61 -17.08
CA GLY A 323 -9.43 4.99 -18.51
C GLY A 323 -8.06 5.17 -19.15
N GLU A 324 -7.82 6.36 -19.68
CA GLU A 324 -6.56 6.71 -20.38
C GLU A 324 -5.51 7.34 -19.45
N PHE A 325 -5.75 7.31 -18.14
CA PHE A 325 -4.86 7.94 -17.16
C PHE A 325 -4.49 7.00 -16.02
N ILE A 326 -3.35 7.31 -15.42
CA ILE A 326 -2.83 6.67 -14.21
C ILE A 326 -2.59 7.75 -13.18
N PHE A 327 -3.05 7.53 -11.97
CA PHE A 327 -2.78 8.40 -10.83
C PHE A 327 -1.83 7.69 -9.88
N LEU A 328 -0.82 8.40 -9.40
CA LEU A 328 0.19 7.83 -8.51
C LEU A 328 0.60 8.84 -7.44
N LEU A 329 0.81 8.36 -6.22
CA LEU A 329 1.43 9.12 -5.15
C LEU A 329 2.93 8.80 -5.13
N ALA A 330 3.76 9.77 -5.49
CA ALA A 330 5.21 9.64 -5.49
C ALA A 330 5.81 9.81 -4.08
N ASN A 331 7.02 9.30 -3.86
CA ASN A 331 7.70 9.33 -2.54
C ASN A 331 7.95 10.75 -2.00
N ASP A 332 7.99 11.76 -2.86
CA ASP A 332 8.18 13.17 -2.49
C ASP A 332 6.87 13.87 -2.05
N ASN A 333 5.80 13.10 -1.78
CA ASN A 333 4.46 13.59 -1.50
C ASN A 333 3.85 14.36 -2.70
N GLU A 334 4.17 13.96 -3.90
CA GLU A 334 3.54 14.48 -5.13
C GLU A 334 2.48 13.51 -5.63
N VAL A 335 1.29 14.01 -5.94
CA VAL A 335 0.30 13.24 -6.69
C VAL A 335 0.47 13.57 -8.17
N VAL A 336 0.62 12.54 -8.98
CA VAL A 336 0.94 12.65 -10.40
C VAL A 336 -0.16 12.00 -11.23
N CYS A 337 -0.55 12.66 -12.31
CA CYS A 337 -1.40 12.10 -13.36
C CYS A 337 -0.55 11.83 -14.60
N LEU A 338 -0.54 10.59 -15.06
CA LEU A 338 0.19 10.14 -16.23
C LEU A 338 -0.80 9.69 -17.32
N THR A 339 -0.40 9.83 -18.59
CA THR A 339 -1.10 9.15 -19.67
C THR A 339 -0.76 7.66 -19.62
N ARG A 340 -1.80 6.81 -19.73
CA ARG A 340 -1.66 5.35 -19.67
C ARG A 340 -0.78 4.79 -20.79
N ASP A 341 -0.91 5.35 -21.99
CA ASP A 341 -0.28 4.78 -23.20
C ASP A 341 1.17 5.20 -23.40
N GLU A 342 1.55 6.39 -22.92
CA GLU A 342 2.90 6.95 -23.16
C GLU A 342 3.66 7.28 -21.86
N GLY A 343 3.01 7.19 -20.68
CA GLY A 343 3.61 7.56 -19.41
C GLY A 343 3.92 9.05 -19.25
N LYS A 344 3.43 9.92 -20.14
CA LYS A 344 3.66 11.36 -20.07
C LYS A 344 2.90 11.99 -18.92
N VAL A 345 3.55 12.91 -18.21
CA VAL A 345 2.96 13.61 -17.08
C VAL A 345 1.97 14.65 -17.56
N ARG A 346 0.68 14.51 -17.19
CA ARG A 346 -0.36 15.48 -17.46
C ARG A 346 -0.35 16.63 -16.45
N TRP A 347 -0.23 16.30 -15.17
CA TRP A 347 -0.04 17.23 -14.06
C TRP A 347 0.65 16.53 -12.88
N ALA A 348 1.31 17.33 -12.04
CA ALA A 348 1.86 16.91 -10.77
C ALA A 348 1.59 17.98 -9.72
N VAL A 349 1.15 17.60 -8.53
CA VAL A 349 0.83 18.50 -7.43
C VAL A 349 1.45 18.02 -6.13
N ASN A 350 2.02 18.95 -5.37
CA ASN A 350 2.60 18.67 -4.07
C ASN A 350 1.54 18.64 -2.99
N LEU A 351 1.55 17.59 -2.17
CA LEU A 351 0.84 17.53 -0.92
C LEU A 351 1.69 18.13 0.22
N PRO A 352 1.07 18.57 1.33
CA PRO A 352 1.81 19.03 2.50
C PRO A 352 2.83 17.99 2.98
N LYS A 353 4.09 18.40 3.16
CA LYS A 353 5.19 17.53 3.61
C LYS A 353 5.37 17.51 5.12
N TYR A 354 4.96 18.58 5.81
CA TYR A 354 5.13 18.77 7.24
C TYR A 354 3.88 19.37 7.87
N GLN A 355 3.58 19.01 9.11
CA GLN A 355 2.52 19.68 9.89
C GLN A 355 2.94 21.09 10.24
N ASN A 356 4.20 21.29 10.61
CA ASN A 356 4.80 22.61 10.80
C ASN A 356 5.71 22.94 9.60
N THR A 357 5.16 23.64 8.61
CA THR A 357 5.88 23.99 7.38
C THR A 357 7.02 24.99 7.60
N GLU A 358 6.90 25.90 8.58
CA GLU A 358 7.93 26.91 8.87
C GLU A 358 9.20 26.27 9.46
N LYS A 359 9.03 25.29 10.35
CA LYS A 359 10.15 24.61 11.00
C LYS A 359 10.57 23.33 10.30
N GLN A 360 9.77 22.83 9.35
CA GLN A 360 9.92 21.52 8.70
C GLN A 360 9.96 20.39 9.75
N GLU A 361 9.05 20.45 10.71
CA GLU A 361 8.87 19.46 11.77
C GLU A 361 7.59 18.65 11.54
N ASP A 362 7.53 17.43 12.11
CA ASP A 362 6.40 16.51 12.01
C ASP A 362 6.06 16.15 10.55
N PRO A 363 6.90 15.31 9.89
CA PRO A 363 6.69 14.93 8.50
C PRO A 363 5.37 14.19 8.32
N ILE A 364 4.64 14.53 7.25
CA ILE A 364 3.38 13.88 6.88
C ILE A 364 3.67 12.81 5.85
N GLN A 365 3.18 11.61 6.10
CA GLN A 365 3.10 10.54 5.11
C GLN A 365 1.68 10.47 4.55
N TRP A 366 1.56 10.15 3.28
CA TRP A 366 0.29 10.03 2.58
C TRP A 366 0.11 8.60 2.06
N ALA A 367 -1.14 8.18 1.92
CA ALA A 367 -1.53 6.88 1.35
C ALA A 367 -2.63 7.05 0.30
N GLY A 368 -2.62 6.20 -0.72
CA GLY A 368 -3.49 6.31 -1.89
C GLY A 368 -2.67 6.60 -3.16
N PRO A 369 -3.24 7.25 -4.22
CA PRO A 369 -4.63 7.68 -4.32
C PRO A 369 -5.60 6.57 -4.70
N VAL A 370 -6.87 6.73 -4.38
CA VAL A 370 -7.98 5.93 -4.90
C VAL A 370 -8.95 6.85 -5.61
N LEU A 371 -9.42 6.49 -6.81
CA LEU A 371 -10.40 7.27 -7.56
C LEU A 371 -11.82 6.79 -7.25
N ALA A 372 -12.61 7.63 -6.59
CA ALA A 372 -14.01 7.37 -6.32
C ALA A 372 -14.84 8.67 -6.31
N GLY A 373 -16.09 8.61 -6.76
CA GLY A 373 -16.96 9.79 -6.86
C GLY A 373 -16.40 10.88 -7.78
N ASN A 374 -15.62 10.51 -8.81
CA ASN A 374 -14.87 11.44 -9.66
C ASN A 374 -13.85 12.30 -8.89
N GLN A 375 -13.33 11.82 -7.77
CA GLN A 375 -12.31 12.49 -6.95
C GLN A 375 -11.20 11.50 -6.59
N LEU A 376 -9.96 12.00 -6.48
CA LEU A 376 -8.85 11.24 -5.95
C LEU A 376 -8.82 11.43 -4.43
N ILE A 377 -8.77 10.32 -3.70
CA ILE A 377 -8.79 10.29 -2.23
C ILE A 377 -7.41 9.90 -1.75
N VAL A 378 -6.80 10.75 -0.93
CA VAL A 378 -5.53 10.47 -0.23
C VAL A 378 -5.70 10.67 1.26
N LEU A 379 -5.04 9.84 2.05
CA LEU A 379 -5.09 9.85 3.51
C LEU A 379 -3.74 10.25 4.08
N SER A 380 -3.72 11.06 5.14
CA SER A 380 -2.50 11.51 5.78
C SER A 380 -2.26 10.87 7.14
N SER A 381 -0.98 10.73 7.50
CA SER A 381 -0.56 10.37 8.85
C SER A 381 -0.83 11.45 9.90
N SER A 382 -1.32 12.61 9.49
CA SER A 382 -1.77 13.68 10.40
C SER A 382 -3.27 13.65 10.69
N GLY A 383 -3.99 12.62 10.20
CA GLY A 383 -5.43 12.46 10.44
C GLY A 383 -6.29 13.31 9.49
N VAL A 384 -5.90 13.46 8.23
CA VAL A 384 -6.68 14.17 7.21
C VAL A 384 -6.95 13.27 6.03
N ALA A 385 -8.21 13.19 5.57
CA ALA A 385 -8.57 12.69 4.26
C ALA A 385 -8.75 13.87 3.30
N MET A 386 -7.98 13.89 2.22
CA MET A 386 -8.01 14.95 1.20
C MET A 386 -8.59 14.40 -0.10
N PHE A 387 -9.47 15.18 -0.71
CA PHE A 387 -10.13 14.86 -1.96
C PHE A 387 -9.66 15.84 -3.04
N LEU A 388 -9.05 15.30 -4.10
CA LEU A 388 -8.43 16.09 -5.16
C LEU A 388 -9.23 15.96 -6.47
N SER A 389 -9.18 17.00 -7.27
CA SER A 389 -9.69 16.98 -8.63
C SER A 389 -8.82 16.10 -9.53
N PRO A 390 -9.34 15.08 -10.21
CA PRO A 390 -8.56 14.30 -11.18
C PRO A 390 -8.11 15.13 -12.39
N GLN A 391 -8.77 16.27 -12.66
CA GLN A 391 -8.46 17.15 -13.80
C GLN A 391 -7.17 17.94 -13.58
N SER A 392 -6.93 18.40 -12.34
CA SER A 392 -5.84 19.33 -12.02
C SER A 392 -4.96 18.90 -10.85
N GLY A 393 -5.38 17.88 -10.06
CA GLY A 393 -4.75 17.53 -8.80
C GLY A 393 -5.04 18.49 -7.65
N GLU A 394 -5.74 19.60 -7.91
CA GLU A 394 -6.07 20.58 -6.87
C GLU A 394 -7.03 20.01 -5.84
N ARG A 395 -6.85 20.45 -4.60
CA ARG A 395 -7.73 20.06 -3.50
C ARG A 395 -9.13 20.60 -3.70
N ALA A 396 -10.10 19.69 -3.83
CA ALA A 396 -11.53 20.03 -3.88
C ALA A 396 -12.08 20.28 -2.47
N TRP A 397 -11.81 19.39 -1.53
CA TRP A 397 -12.17 19.50 -0.12
C TRP A 397 -11.35 18.54 0.73
N GLN A 398 -11.51 18.61 2.06
CA GLN A 398 -10.88 17.69 3.01
C GLN A 398 -11.77 17.50 4.25
N THR A 399 -11.53 16.41 4.97
CA THR A 399 -12.17 16.15 6.27
C THR A 399 -11.13 15.63 7.25
N GLU A 400 -11.33 15.93 8.53
CA GLU A 400 -10.54 15.35 9.59
C GLU A 400 -11.00 13.95 9.91
N LEU A 401 -10.06 13.08 10.17
CA LEU A 401 -10.27 11.71 10.63
C LEU A 401 -10.16 11.68 12.16
N SER A 402 -10.76 10.68 12.79
CA SER A 402 -10.64 10.50 14.24
C SER A 402 -9.22 10.14 14.68
N ASP A 403 -8.38 9.66 13.74
CA ASP A 403 -7.05 9.16 14.03
C ASP A 403 -6.15 9.14 12.79
N LYS A 404 -4.88 8.77 12.96
CA LYS A 404 -3.87 8.67 11.91
C LYS A 404 -4.12 7.48 10.99
N GLY A 405 -3.86 7.62 9.71
CA GLY A 405 -4.03 6.55 8.74
C GLY A 405 -2.83 6.42 7.79
N PHE A 406 -2.32 5.19 7.63
CA PHE A 406 -1.25 4.84 6.69
C PHE A 406 -1.70 3.90 5.58
N LEU A 407 -2.88 3.33 5.70
CA LEU A 407 -3.43 2.43 4.69
C LEU A 407 -4.28 3.20 3.69
N GLY A 408 -4.18 2.82 2.43
CA GLY A 408 -5.04 3.40 1.39
C GLY A 408 -6.52 3.15 1.67
N PRO A 409 -7.41 4.07 1.24
CA PRO A 409 -8.85 3.93 1.42
C PRO A 409 -9.40 2.71 0.65
N VAL A 410 -10.49 2.14 1.16
CA VAL A 410 -11.23 1.05 0.53
C VAL A 410 -12.64 1.53 0.22
N ILE A 411 -13.13 1.23 -0.98
CA ILE A 411 -14.47 1.64 -1.42
C ILE A 411 -15.28 0.40 -1.75
N ALA A 412 -16.43 0.24 -1.12
CA ALA A 412 -17.40 -0.81 -1.48
C ALA A 412 -18.82 -0.31 -1.22
N ASP A 413 -19.75 -0.64 -2.10
CA ASP A 413 -21.16 -0.29 -2.01
C ASP A 413 -21.41 1.18 -1.64
N ASN A 414 -20.83 2.10 -2.43
CA ASN A 414 -20.88 3.56 -2.21
C ASN A 414 -20.42 4.02 -0.82
N THR A 415 -19.62 3.24 -0.14
CA THR A 415 -19.12 3.51 1.21
C THR A 415 -17.59 3.54 1.19
N LEU A 416 -17.01 4.58 1.79
CA LEU A 416 -15.59 4.70 2.04
C LEU A 416 -15.26 4.10 3.41
N TYR A 417 -14.35 3.13 3.43
CA TYR A 417 -13.84 2.51 4.65
C TYR A 417 -12.40 2.93 4.88
N LEU A 418 -12.10 3.33 6.11
CA LEU A 418 -10.79 3.76 6.55
C LEU A 418 -10.39 2.95 7.78
N LEU A 419 -9.24 2.32 7.73
CA LEU A 419 -8.63 1.65 8.87
C LEU A 419 -7.39 2.43 9.31
N THR A 420 -7.37 2.83 10.57
CA THR A 420 -6.32 3.66 11.15
C THR A 420 -5.31 2.84 11.95
N ASP A 421 -4.19 3.49 12.30
CA ASP A 421 -3.13 2.89 13.12
C ASP A 421 -3.58 2.53 14.54
N ASP A 422 -4.61 3.22 15.07
CA ASP A 422 -5.22 2.89 16.36
C ASP A 422 -6.22 1.73 16.27
N ALA A 423 -6.18 0.98 15.15
CA ALA A 423 -7.10 -0.13 14.88
C ALA A 423 -8.59 0.27 14.93
N ASN A 424 -8.88 1.51 14.54
CA ASN A 424 -10.23 2.01 14.36
C ASN A 424 -10.64 1.90 12.89
N LEU A 425 -11.70 1.17 12.64
CA LEU A 425 -12.34 1.05 11.33
C LEU A 425 -13.55 1.98 11.26
N SER A 426 -13.53 2.89 10.32
CA SER A 426 -14.61 3.87 10.10
C SER A 426 -15.23 3.72 8.73
N ALA A 427 -16.55 3.89 8.63
CA ALA A 427 -17.27 3.95 7.37
C ALA A 427 -17.89 5.35 7.16
N TYR A 428 -17.79 5.83 5.92
CA TYR A 428 -18.29 7.13 5.49
C TYR A 428 -19.23 6.95 4.29
N ARG A 429 -20.39 7.62 4.33
CA ARG A 429 -21.42 7.59 3.29
C ARG A 429 -21.90 8.97 2.94
#